data_f2b16b3a523ae30600a4dba892c65487
#
_entry.id   f2b16b3a523ae30600a4dba892c65487
#
_cell.length_a   1.000
_cell.length_b   1.000
_cell.length_c   1.000
_cell.angle_alpha   90.00
_cell.angle_beta   90.00
_cell.angle_gamma   90.00
#
_symmetry.space_group_name_H-M   'P 1'
#
loop_
_entity.id
_entity.type
_entity.pdbx_description
1 polymer ?
#
loop_
_entity_poly.entity_id
_entity_poly.type
_entity_poly.pdbx_seq_one_letter_code
_entity_poly.pdbx_strand_id
1 'polypeptide(L)'
;MSWDVIKYPHVTEKAMNDMDFQNKLQFVVDDNAGKPEVAEAVETQYDVTVINVNTQNTMDGEKKAVVRLSEDDDAQEVASRIGVF
;
A
#
# COMPACT_ATOMS: atom_id res chain seq x y z
N MET A 1 13.71 0.34 -12.19
CA MET A 1 13.58 1.45 -11.25
C MET A 1 12.28 1.31 -10.52
N SER A 2 12.33 1.37 -9.23
CA SER A 2 11.19 0.98 -8.42
C SER A 2 10.25 2.12 -8.01
N TRP A 3 10.55 3.35 -8.32
CA TRP A 3 9.65 4.45 -7.93
C TRP A 3 8.34 4.49 -8.71
N ASP A 4 8.28 3.80 -9.85
CA ASP A 4 7.04 3.70 -10.61
C ASP A 4 6.18 2.50 -10.16
N VAL A 5 6.62 1.78 -9.17
CA VAL A 5 5.91 0.61 -8.66
C VAL A 5 4.55 1.01 -8.09
N ILE A 6 4.53 2.09 -7.30
CA ILE A 6 3.29 2.58 -6.69
C ILE A 6 2.73 3.70 -7.57
N LYS A 7 1.55 3.48 -8.14
CA LYS A 7 0.89 4.46 -8.99
C LYS A 7 0.14 5.49 -8.19
N TYR A 8 -0.73 5.03 -7.29
CA TYR A 8 -1.52 5.92 -6.43
C TYR A 8 -2.19 5.10 -5.32
N PRO A 9 -2.59 5.76 -4.21
CA PRO A 9 -3.32 5.07 -3.15
C PRO A 9 -4.72 4.68 -3.62
N HIS A 10 -5.16 3.51 -3.18
CA HIS A 10 -6.51 3.03 -3.47
C HIS A 10 -7.41 3.41 -2.28
N VAL A 11 -8.32 4.36 -2.50
CA VAL A 11 -9.16 4.92 -1.44
C VAL A 11 -10.60 4.44 -1.60
N THR A 12 -11.02 3.56 -0.72
CA THR A 12 -12.39 3.06 -0.64
C THR A 12 -12.76 2.92 0.82
N GLU A 13 -14.04 2.73 1.10
CA GLU A 13 -14.50 2.48 2.46
C GLU A 13 -13.80 1.26 3.06
N LYS A 14 -13.66 0.20 2.28
CA LYS A 14 -12.97 -0.99 2.74
C LYS A 14 -11.50 -0.72 3.04
N ALA A 15 -10.84 0.05 2.18
CA ALA A 15 -9.45 0.41 2.40
C ALA A 15 -9.26 1.24 3.68
N MET A 16 -10.20 2.14 3.95
CA MET A 16 -10.18 2.93 5.18
C MET A 16 -10.40 2.06 6.42
N ASN A 17 -11.28 1.08 6.34
CA ASN A 17 -11.49 0.15 7.44
C ASN A 17 -10.25 -0.71 7.69
N ASP A 18 -9.60 -1.17 6.65
CA ASP A 18 -8.36 -1.95 6.78
C ASP A 18 -7.26 -1.11 7.43
N MET A 19 -7.19 0.16 7.11
CA MET A 19 -6.23 1.07 7.71
C MET A 19 -6.52 1.26 9.21
N ASP A 20 -7.78 1.45 9.57
CA ASP A 20 -8.18 1.71 10.96
C ASP A 20 -8.04 0.49 11.85
N PHE A 21 -8.37 -0.70 11.34
CA PHE A 21 -8.49 -1.89 12.18
C PHE A 21 -7.39 -2.90 11.99
N GLN A 22 -6.70 -2.89 10.84
CA GLN A 22 -5.71 -3.90 10.53
C GLN A 22 -4.33 -3.33 10.20
N ASN A 23 -4.18 -2.02 10.30
CA ASN A 23 -2.92 -1.34 10.02
C ASN A 23 -2.42 -1.63 8.60
N LYS A 24 -3.32 -1.65 7.63
CA LYS A 24 -3.03 -1.94 6.22
C LYS A 24 -3.29 -0.71 5.37
N LEU A 25 -2.47 -0.55 4.33
CA LEU A 25 -2.67 0.44 3.29
C LEU A 25 -2.89 -0.26 1.97
N GLN A 26 -3.70 0.33 1.11
CA GLN A 26 -3.95 -0.20 -0.23
C GLN A 26 -3.46 0.77 -1.28
N PHE A 27 -2.78 0.23 -2.29
CA PHE A 27 -2.24 1.00 -3.40
C PHE A 27 -2.56 0.32 -4.72
N VAL A 28 -2.70 1.12 -5.77
CA VAL A 28 -2.67 0.60 -7.13
C VAL A 28 -1.21 0.63 -7.55
N VAL A 29 -0.72 -0.50 -8.04
CA VAL A 29 0.69 -0.68 -8.38
C VAL A 29 0.85 -1.11 -9.82
N ASP A 30 2.09 -1.09 -10.31
CA ASP A 30 2.43 -1.55 -11.65
C ASP A 30 2.09 -3.05 -11.80
N ASP A 31 1.53 -3.42 -12.95
CA ASP A 31 1.15 -4.81 -13.22
C ASP A 31 2.31 -5.79 -13.13
N ASN A 32 3.52 -5.30 -13.38
CA ASN A 32 4.73 -6.11 -13.34
C ASN A 32 5.39 -6.15 -11.97
N ALA A 33 4.87 -5.40 -11.01
CA ALA A 33 5.45 -5.35 -9.68
C ALA A 33 5.08 -6.59 -8.87
N GLY A 34 6.09 -7.26 -8.31
CA GLY A 34 5.88 -8.36 -7.38
C GLY A 34 5.76 -7.88 -5.94
N LYS A 35 5.39 -8.79 -5.05
CA LYS A 35 5.26 -8.46 -3.63
C LYS A 35 6.53 -7.86 -3.02
N PRO A 36 7.74 -8.43 -3.27
CA PRO A 36 8.96 -7.84 -2.72
C PRO A 36 9.22 -6.42 -3.23
N GLU A 37 8.91 -6.16 -4.50
CA GLU A 37 9.10 -4.84 -5.09
C GLU A 37 8.15 -3.82 -4.45
N VAL A 38 6.90 -4.21 -4.22
CA VAL A 38 5.92 -3.35 -3.58
C VAL A 38 6.35 -3.03 -2.15
N ALA A 39 6.79 -4.05 -1.40
CA ALA A 39 7.25 -3.85 -0.03
C ALA A 39 8.41 -2.87 0.03
N GLU A 40 9.41 -3.08 -0.82
CA GLU A 40 10.58 -2.20 -0.87
C GLU A 40 10.19 -0.76 -1.23
N ALA A 41 9.32 -0.59 -2.22
CA ALA A 41 8.88 0.73 -2.65
C ALA A 41 8.15 1.48 -1.52
N VAL A 42 7.27 0.79 -0.80
CA VAL A 42 6.53 1.40 0.31
C VAL A 42 7.48 1.76 1.46
N GLU A 43 8.38 0.84 1.80
CA GLU A 43 9.35 1.08 2.88
C GLU A 43 10.25 2.27 2.57
N THR A 44 10.72 2.35 1.34
CA THR A 44 11.62 3.44 0.93
C THR A 44 10.88 4.77 0.84
N GLN A 45 9.69 4.77 0.27
CA GLN A 45 8.95 6.00 -0.01
C GLN A 45 8.37 6.61 1.26
N TYR A 46 7.91 5.79 2.19
CA TYR A 46 7.21 6.27 3.39
C TYR A 46 7.98 6.05 4.68
N ASP A 47 9.16 5.46 4.60
CA ASP A 47 10.03 5.21 5.75
C ASP A 47 9.31 4.39 6.84
N VAL A 48 8.77 3.26 6.43
CA VAL A 48 8.03 2.34 7.30
C VAL A 48 8.54 0.91 7.12
N THR A 49 8.13 0.02 8.00
CA THR A 49 8.43 -1.40 7.90
C THR A 49 7.19 -2.16 7.44
N VAL A 50 7.31 -2.87 6.34
CA VAL A 50 6.23 -3.68 5.77
C VAL A 50 6.41 -5.13 6.21
N ILE A 51 5.37 -5.72 6.80
CA ILE A 51 5.42 -7.11 7.26
C ILE A 51 4.69 -8.07 6.35
N ASN A 52 3.80 -7.59 5.50
CA ASN A 52 3.07 -8.44 4.57
C ASN A 52 2.56 -7.63 3.39
N VAL A 53 2.52 -8.27 2.22
CA VAL A 53 1.96 -7.68 1.00
C VAL A 53 1.11 -8.73 0.31
N ASN A 54 -0.13 -8.36 -0.01
CA ASN A 54 -1.01 -9.16 -0.86
C ASN A 54 -1.30 -8.38 -2.13
N THR A 55 -1.30 -9.05 -3.27
CA THR A 55 -1.63 -8.42 -4.53
C THR A 55 -2.86 -9.07 -5.15
N GLN A 56 -3.67 -8.26 -5.81
CA GLN A 56 -4.89 -8.69 -6.48
C GLN A 56 -5.02 -7.96 -7.81
N ASN A 57 -5.54 -8.65 -8.82
CA ASN A 57 -5.92 -8.00 -10.07
C ASN A 57 -7.38 -7.57 -9.96
N THR A 58 -7.66 -6.32 -10.29
CA THR A 58 -9.02 -5.82 -10.26
C THR A 58 -9.69 -6.08 -11.59
N MET A 59 -11.03 -5.94 -11.63
CA MET A 59 -11.80 -6.12 -12.86
C MET A 59 -11.47 -5.05 -13.90
N ASP A 60 -10.92 -3.93 -13.48
CA ASP A 60 -10.52 -2.84 -14.37
C ASP A 60 -9.16 -3.06 -15.02
N GLY A 61 -8.53 -4.19 -14.75
CA GLY A 61 -7.20 -4.49 -15.29
C GLY A 61 -6.06 -3.87 -14.51
N GLU A 62 -6.33 -3.31 -13.36
CA GLU A 62 -5.31 -2.75 -12.47
C GLU A 62 -4.86 -3.78 -11.45
N LYS A 63 -3.65 -3.61 -10.96
CA LYS A 63 -3.12 -4.44 -9.88
C LYS A 63 -3.16 -3.66 -8.57
N LYS A 64 -3.82 -4.21 -7.58
CA LYS A 64 -3.95 -3.62 -6.26
C LYS A 64 -3.05 -4.36 -5.28
N ALA A 65 -2.35 -3.63 -4.44
CA ALA A 65 -1.53 -4.20 -3.37
C ALA A 65 -2.08 -3.76 -2.02
N VAL A 66 -2.27 -4.73 -1.14
CA VAL A 66 -2.63 -4.49 0.26
C VAL A 66 -1.38 -4.71 1.09
N VAL A 67 -0.92 -3.65 1.73
CA VAL A 67 0.35 -3.62 2.45
C VAL A 67 0.08 -3.51 3.94
N ARG A 68 0.54 -4.48 4.71
CA ARG A 68 0.42 -4.44 6.16
C ARG A 68 1.71 -3.92 6.77
N LEU A 69 1.57 -2.91 7.62
CA LEU A 69 2.71 -2.30 8.30
C LEU A 69 2.97 -2.97 9.65
N SER A 70 4.21 -2.85 10.12
CA SER A 70 4.59 -3.32 11.43
C SER A 70 3.86 -2.53 12.53
N GLU A 71 3.83 -3.07 13.74
CA GLU A 71 3.16 -2.42 14.87
C GLU A 71 3.82 -1.09 15.24
N ASP A 72 5.07 -0.89 14.86
CA ASP A 72 5.80 0.35 15.15
C ASP A 72 5.38 1.50 14.21
N ASP A 73 4.66 1.20 13.15
CA ASP A 73 4.22 2.18 12.18
C ASP A 73 2.69 2.24 12.16
N ASP A 74 2.16 3.44 11.98
CA ASP A 74 0.72 3.66 11.98
C ASP A 74 0.26 3.97 10.55
N ALA A 75 -0.59 3.11 10.01
CA ALA A 75 -1.12 3.29 8.66
C ALA A 75 -1.89 4.61 8.51
N GLN A 76 -2.60 5.03 9.56
CA GLN A 76 -3.32 6.31 9.53
C GLN A 76 -2.36 7.49 9.41
N GLU A 77 -1.24 7.43 10.11
CA GLU A 77 -0.23 8.48 10.04
C GLU A 77 0.38 8.56 8.65
N VAL A 78 0.70 7.41 8.06
CA VAL A 78 1.24 7.34 6.70
C VAL A 78 0.24 7.89 5.70
N ALA A 79 -1.02 7.50 5.82
CA ALA A 79 -2.08 7.98 4.94
C ALA A 79 -2.25 9.49 5.05
N SER A 80 -2.11 10.04 6.25
CA SER A 80 -2.16 11.48 6.47
C SER A 80 -1.03 12.20 5.75
N ARG A 81 0.18 11.63 5.75
CA ARG A 81 1.31 12.18 5.00
C ARG A 81 1.07 12.17 3.48
N ILE A 82 0.39 11.12 3.00
CA ILE A 82 0.03 11.02 1.59
C ILE A 82 -0.99 12.09 1.21
N GLY A 83 -1.84 12.47 2.14
CA GLY A 83 -2.82 13.55 1.93
C GLY A 83 -4.14 13.11 1.31
N VAL A 84 -4.46 11.82 1.33
CA VAL A 84 -5.69 11.29 0.71
C VAL A 84 -6.74 10.85 1.73
N PHE A 85 -6.40 10.87 2.99
CA PHE A 85 -7.32 10.46 4.05
C PHE A 85 -7.53 11.57 5.06
#